data_84d4bc54388f5633e1405c03ec652a4a
#
_entry.id   84d4bc54388f5633e1405c03ec652a4a
#
_cell.length_a   1.000
_cell.length_b   1.000
_cell.length_c   1.000
_cell.angle_alpha   90.00
_cell.angle_beta   90.00
_cell.angle_gamma   90.00
#
_symmetry.space_group_name_H-M   'P 1'
#
loop_
_entity.id
_entity.type
_entity.pdbx_description
1 polymer ?
#
loop_
_entity_poly.entity_id
_entity_poly.type
_entity_poly.pdbx_seq_one_letter_code
_entity_poly.pdbx_strand_id
1 'polypeptide(L)'
;MTVGGGWFVKVIVIALVIGSAAVSPAASQPLPGDFVFLRDVDPTILQDIRYASSNNFVGRRLSGYDAAECVVKRRVGWALKAVQAELARQNLSLKMFDCYRPARASHDMVVWAQNGRETAAERRYNPALPKKDLFRLGYIAERSQHSTGVALDLTLVDLAADNSATFDPAKTYADCTAPEAARAPEASVDMGTGYDCSDVKSHTAARSITPAQRRWRNMLVAAMAKQGFVNYSKEWWHFSMPGAGGQAYDFPIRRGAK
;
A
#
# COMPACT_ATOMS: atom_id res chain seq x y z
N MET A 1 47.68 77.40 -17.88
CA MET A 1 46.63 77.30 -16.81
C MET A 1 45.57 76.27 -17.25
N THR A 2 45.65 75.06 -16.79
CA THR A 2 44.66 74.01 -17.10
C THR A 2 44.35 73.28 -15.80
N VAL A 3 43.11 73.41 -15.38
CA VAL A 3 42.58 72.84 -14.15
C VAL A 3 42.00 71.46 -14.52
N GLY A 4 42.59 70.38 -13.97
CA GLY A 4 42.08 69.02 -14.13
C GLY A 4 41.03 68.70 -13.07
N GLY A 5 39.83 68.41 -13.50
CA GLY A 5 38.76 67.88 -12.59
C GLY A 5 38.75 66.36 -12.54
N GLY A 6 39.14 65.81 -11.41
CA GLY A 6 39.05 64.40 -11.17
C GLY A 6 37.62 63.98 -10.78
N TRP A 7 37.04 63.01 -11.49
CA TRP A 7 35.74 62.40 -11.17
C TRP A 7 35.99 61.14 -10.27
N PHE A 8 35.53 61.19 -9.04
CA PHE A 8 35.50 60.02 -8.16
C PHE A 8 34.22 59.24 -8.41
N VAL A 9 34.35 58.06 -8.99
CA VAL A 9 33.26 57.10 -9.10
C VAL A 9 33.16 56.36 -7.77
N LYS A 10 32.06 56.57 -7.05
CA LYS A 10 31.71 55.79 -5.86
C LYS A 10 31.11 54.45 -6.30
N VAL A 11 31.84 53.35 -6.10
CA VAL A 11 31.34 52.02 -6.29
C VAL A 11 30.51 51.62 -5.03
N ILE A 12 29.19 51.49 -5.20
CA ILE A 12 28.31 50.99 -4.15
C ILE A 12 28.32 49.45 -4.27
N VAL A 13 28.93 48.77 -3.31
CA VAL A 13 28.84 47.30 -3.19
C VAL A 13 27.55 46.98 -2.46
N ILE A 14 26.55 46.45 -3.18
CA ILE A 14 25.32 45.91 -2.59
C ILE A 14 25.64 44.45 -2.16
N ALA A 15 25.76 44.22 -0.87
CA ALA A 15 25.88 42.88 -0.31
C ALA A 15 24.49 42.21 -0.36
N LEU A 16 24.34 41.20 -1.23
CA LEU A 16 23.14 40.38 -1.31
C LEU A 16 23.17 39.38 -0.14
N VAL A 17 22.37 39.62 0.90
CA VAL A 17 22.20 38.66 2.00
C VAL A 17 21.23 37.59 1.52
N ILE A 18 21.76 36.43 1.10
CA ILE A 18 20.98 35.24 0.79
C ILE A 18 20.54 34.62 2.13
N GLY A 19 19.33 34.92 2.57
CA GLY A 19 18.72 34.30 3.71
C GLY A 19 18.41 32.81 3.38
N SER A 20 19.19 31.88 3.94
CA SER A 20 18.86 30.47 3.92
C SER A 20 17.62 30.23 4.77
N ALA A 21 16.46 30.06 4.14
CA ALA A 21 15.27 29.59 4.83
C ALA A 21 15.54 28.15 5.30
N ALA A 22 15.73 27.97 6.59
CA ALA A 22 15.78 26.67 7.21
C ALA A 22 14.41 26.00 7.04
N VAL A 23 14.32 24.97 6.19
CA VAL A 23 13.16 24.09 6.11
C VAL A 23 13.10 23.32 7.42
N SER A 24 12.26 23.74 8.34
CA SER A 24 11.98 22.97 9.56
C SER A 24 11.44 21.60 9.16
N PRO A 25 11.98 20.49 9.70
CA PRO A 25 11.38 19.18 9.47
C PRO A 25 9.93 19.22 9.95
N ALA A 26 9.01 18.83 9.08
CA ALA A 26 7.59 18.77 9.40
C ALA A 26 7.43 17.86 10.62
N ALA A 27 7.02 18.42 11.75
CA ALA A 27 6.73 17.66 12.95
C ALA A 27 5.71 16.58 12.62
N SER A 28 5.97 15.33 13.04
CA SER A 28 5.05 14.22 12.85
C SER A 28 3.73 14.56 13.51
N GLN A 29 2.66 14.67 12.73
CA GLN A 29 1.33 14.81 13.32
C GLN A 29 1.01 13.52 14.06
N PRO A 30 0.57 13.59 15.34
CA PRO A 30 0.16 12.41 16.08
C PRO A 30 -1.00 11.74 15.34
N LEU A 31 -0.96 10.41 15.26
CA LEU A 31 -2.09 9.64 14.73
C LEU A 31 -3.34 9.88 15.61
N PRO A 32 -4.56 9.83 15.05
CA PRO A 32 -5.78 9.82 15.85
C PRO A 32 -5.70 8.77 16.95
N GLY A 33 -6.28 9.05 18.13
CA GLY A 33 -5.95 8.44 19.43
C GLY A 33 -5.96 6.90 19.54
N ASP A 34 -6.61 6.17 18.63
CA ASP A 34 -6.65 4.71 18.63
C ASP A 34 -5.94 4.07 17.42
N PHE A 35 -5.23 4.87 16.60
CA PHE A 35 -4.38 4.37 15.54
C PHE A 35 -2.93 4.20 15.99
N VAL A 36 -2.24 3.24 15.37
CA VAL A 36 -0.83 2.94 15.60
C VAL A 36 -0.14 2.63 14.27
N PHE A 37 1.15 2.90 14.17
CA PHE A 37 1.98 2.31 13.13
C PHE A 37 2.22 0.84 13.46
N LEU A 38 1.96 -0.07 12.51
CA LEU A 38 2.15 -1.49 12.73
C LEU A 38 3.60 -1.84 13.07
N ARG A 39 4.56 -1.15 12.47
CA ARG A 39 5.99 -1.32 12.75
C ARG A 39 6.37 -1.05 14.21
N ASP A 40 5.62 -0.17 14.91
CA ASP A 40 5.85 0.11 16.33
C ASP A 40 5.20 -0.96 17.24
N VAL A 41 4.23 -1.74 16.72
CA VAL A 41 3.61 -2.87 17.41
C VAL A 41 4.43 -4.15 17.21
N ASP A 42 4.82 -4.43 15.96
CA ASP A 42 5.66 -5.57 15.60
C ASP A 42 6.50 -5.25 14.34
N PRO A 43 7.80 -4.96 14.48
CA PRO A 43 8.68 -4.64 13.36
C PRO A 43 9.01 -5.84 12.47
N THR A 44 8.67 -7.07 12.87
CA THR A 44 8.93 -8.28 12.09
C THR A 44 7.90 -8.50 10.98
N ILE A 45 6.74 -7.84 11.06
CA ILE A 45 5.73 -7.88 9.99
C ILE A 45 6.24 -7.06 8.80
N LEU A 46 6.42 -7.71 7.66
CA LEU A 46 6.92 -7.08 6.45
C LEU A 46 5.87 -6.12 5.86
N GLN A 47 6.33 -5.09 5.16
CA GLN A 47 5.46 -4.08 4.55
C GLN A 47 5.92 -3.77 3.13
N ASP A 48 4.99 -3.84 2.17
CA ASP A 48 5.13 -3.41 0.79
C ASP A 48 3.88 -2.59 0.44
N ILE A 49 3.78 -1.39 1.01
CA ILE A 49 2.56 -0.56 0.93
C ILE A 49 2.40 -0.04 -0.49
N ARG A 50 1.59 -0.76 -1.28
CA ARG A 50 1.45 -0.62 -2.73
C ARG A 50 0.97 0.75 -3.16
N TYR A 51 0.05 1.36 -2.42
CA TYR A 51 -0.49 2.67 -2.77
C TYR A 51 0.43 3.85 -2.42
N ALA A 52 1.53 3.60 -1.72
CA ALA A 52 2.60 4.57 -1.53
C ALA A 52 3.60 4.64 -2.71
N SER A 53 3.43 3.80 -3.75
CA SER A 53 4.28 3.71 -4.94
C SER A 53 3.45 3.68 -6.23
N SER A 54 4.09 3.42 -7.37
CA SER A 54 3.43 3.17 -8.66
C SER A 54 3.06 1.71 -8.91
N ASN A 55 3.46 0.77 -8.01
CA ASN A 55 3.18 -0.65 -8.17
C ASN A 55 1.77 -1.01 -7.68
N ASN A 56 0.76 -0.40 -8.28
CA ASN A 56 -0.66 -0.62 -8.00
C ASN A 56 -1.49 -0.43 -9.29
N PHE A 57 -2.78 -0.74 -9.26
CA PHE A 57 -3.64 -0.69 -10.43
C PHE A 57 -3.92 0.75 -10.95
N VAL A 58 -3.70 1.78 -10.13
CA VAL A 58 -3.83 3.18 -10.54
C VAL A 58 -2.56 3.68 -11.25
N GLY A 59 -1.42 2.96 -11.10
CA GLY A 59 -0.14 3.26 -11.75
C GLY A 59 0.63 4.45 -11.14
N ARG A 60 0.17 4.98 -9.99
CA ARG A 60 0.82 6.09 -9.26
C ARG A 60 0.59 6.00 -7.76
N ARG A 61 1.36 6.75 -7.00
CA ARG A 61 1.06 6.96 -5.57
C ARG A 61 -0.31 7.62 -5.41
N LEU A 62 -1.10 7.13 -4.45
CA LEU A 62 -2.39 7.69 -4.11
C LEU A 62 -2.28 8.84 -3.09
N SER A 63 -3.29 9.72 -3.11
CA SER A 63 -3.36 10.88 -2.23
C SER A 63 -3.42 10.46 -0.76
N GLY A 64 -2.54 11.06 0.06
CA GLY A 64 -2.46 10.78 1.48
C GLY A 64 -1.55 9.61 1.87
N TYR A 65 -0.91 8.91 0.94
CA TYR A 65 0.18 7.97 1.21
C TYR A 65 1.53 8.69 1.15
N ASP A 66 1.78 9.58 2.12
CA ASP A 66 3.02 10.36 2.18
C ASP A 66 4.20 9.53 2.74
N ALA A 67 3.91 8.37 3.35
CA ALA A 67 4.89 7.37 3.78
C ALA A 67 4.38 5.95 3.44
N ALA A 68 5.32 5.03 3.16
CA ALA A 68 5.05 3.61 2.95
C ALA A 68 4.95 2.86 4.29
N GLU A 69 3.94 3.20 5.08
CA GLU A 69 3.72 2.67 6.43
C GLU A 69 2.30 2.11 6.59
N CYS A 70 2.21 0.94 7.19
CA CYS A 70 0.94 0.35 7.61
C CYS A 70 0.47 1.03 8.91
N VAL A 71 -0.68 1.69 8.84
CA VAL A 71 -1.36 2.30 9.98
C VAL A 71 -2.66 1.54 10.21
N VAL A 72 -2.95 1.18 11.45
CA VAL A 72 -4.14 0.39 11.81
C VAL A 72 -4.73 0.86 13.13
N LYS A 73 -5.96 0.48 13.42
CA LYS A 73 -6.50 0.58 14.79
C LYS A 73 -5.63 -0.25 15.75
N ARG A 74 -5.39 0.26 16.95
CA ARG A 74 -4.55 -0.40 17.97
C ARG A 74 -4.95 -1.87 18.20
N ARG A 75 -6.25 -2.15 18.32
CA ARG A 75 -6.77 -3.52 18.49
C ARG A 75 -6.38 -4.43 17.32
N VAL A 76 -6.45 -3.91 16.09
CA VAL A 76 -6.07 -4.65 14.88
C VAL A 76 -4.56 -4.94 14.89
N GLY A 77 -3.74 -3.95 15.25
CA GLY A 77 -2.29 -4.14 15.35
C GLY A 77 -1.88 -5.24 16.33
N TRP A 78 -2.51 -5.29 17.51
CA TRP A 78 -2.24 -6.36 18.49
C TRP A 78 -2.70 -7.73 18.01
N ALA A 79 -3.83 -7.82 17.30
CA ALA A 79 -4.29 -9.07 16.70
C ALA A 79 -3.32 -9.55 15.61
N LEU A 80 -2.80 -8.65 14.75
CA LEU A 80 -1.78 -8.97 13.75
C LEU A 80 -0.48 -9.49 14.38
N LYS A 81 -0.05 -8.89 15.50
CA LYS A 81 1.11 -9.37 16.25
C LYS A 81 0.91 -10.82 16.74
N ALA A 82 -0.30 -11.16 17.18
CA ALA A 82 -0.61 -12.54 17.59
C ALA A 82 -0.58 -13.51 16.39
N VAL A 83 -1.11 -13.11 15.22
CA VAL A 83 -0.98 -13.88 13.97
C VAL A 83 0.48 -14.08 13.60
N GLN A 84 1.28 -13.00 13.61
CA GLN A 84 2.71 -13.04 13.29
C GLN A 84 3.47 -14.01 14.19
N ALA A 85 3.22 -13.98 15.50
CA ALA A 85 3.86 -14.87 16.46
C ALA A 85 3.55 -16.36 16.21
N GLU A 86 2.36 -16.68 15.70
CA GLU A 86 2.01 -18.06 15.30
C GLU A 86 2.74 -18.46 14.01
N LEU A 87 2.75 -17.61 13.01
CA LEU A 87 3.38 -17.86 11.71
C LEU A 87 4.90 -17.97 11.82
N ALA A 88 5.53 -17.15 12.66
CA ALA A 88 6.98 -17.17 12.87
C ALA A 88 7.50 -18.53 13.36
N ARG A 89 6.69 -19.28 14.12
CA ARG A 89 7.03 -20.66 14.54
C ARG A 89 7.10 -21.66 13.38
N GLN A 90 6.56 -21.29 12.22
CA GLN A 90 6.56 -22.06 10.98
C GLN A 90 7.52 -21.46 9.94
N ASN A 91 8.40 -20.55 10.35
CA ASN A 91 9.31 -19.79 9.47
C ASN A 91 8.57 -18.97 8.39
N LEU A 92 7.38 -18.47 8.73
CA LEU A 92 6.55 -17.64 7.90
C LEU A 92 6.42 -16.23 8.50
N SER A 93 6.15 -15.24 7.64
CA SER A 93 5.83 -13.88 8.05
C SER A 93 4.60 -13.37 7.31
N LEU A 94 3.87 -12.46 7.95
CA LEU A 94 2.92 -11.60 7.26
C LEU A 94 3.68 -10.55 6.44
N LYS A 95 3.11 -10.17 5.29
CA LYS A 95 3.49 -8.97 4.55
C LYS A 95 2.25 -8.17 4.16
N MET A 96 2.23 -6.91 4.58
CA MET A 96 1.11 -5.99 4.35
C MET A 96 1.26 -5.30 3.00
N PHE A 97 0.18 -5.27 2.21
CA PHE A 97 0.08 -4.51 0.96
C PHE A 97 -0.71 -3.21 1.15
N ASP A 98 -1.76 -3.24 1.97
CA ASP A 98 -2.52 -2.06 2.37
C ASP A 98 -3.10 -2.22 3.78
N CYS A 99 -3.28 -1.08 4.45
CA CYS A 99 -3.81 -1.01 5.81
C CYS A 99 -4.88 0.10 5.88
N TYR A 100 -4.78 1.06 6.79
CA TYR A 100 -5.60 2.26 6.72
C TYR A 100 -5.35 2.97 5.38
N ARG A 101 -6.45 3.24 4.66
CA ARG A 101 -6.46 3.98 3.40
C ARG A 101 -7.18 5.31 3.62
N PRO A 102 -6.52 6.46 3.50
CA PRO A 102 -7.20 7.75 3.57
C PRO A 102 -8.41 7.81 2.62
N ALA A 103 -9.51 8.41 3.03
CA ALA A 103 -10.72 8.48 2.18
C ALA A 103 -10.45 9.13 0.82
N ARG A 104 -9.55 10.13 0.77
CA ARG A 104 -9.06 10.76 -0.48
C ARG A 104 -8.39 9.76 -1.43
N ALA A 105 -7.71 8.74 -0.91
CA ALA A 105 -7.10 7.70 -1.75
C ALA A 105 -8.17 6.81 -2.40
N SER A 106 -9.26 6.49 -1.69
CA SER A 106 -10.40 5.80 -2.29
C SER A 106 -11.07 6.67 -3.38
N HIS A 107 -11.13 7.99 -3.19
CA HIS A 107 -11.59 8.92 -4.22
C HIS A 107 -10.67 8.92 -5.47
N ASP A 108 -9.36 8.85 -5.31
CA ASP A 108 -8.42 8.68 -6.44
C ASP A 108 -8.74 7.45 -7.28
N MET A 109 -9.14 6.34 -6.65
CA MET A 109 -9.54 5.11 -7.35
C MET A 109 -10.84 5.31 -8.14
N VAL A 110 -11.81 6.06 -7.59
CA VAL A 110 -13.05 6.43 -8.29
C VAL A 110 -12.74 7.25 -9.54
N VAL A 111 -11.94 8.31 -9.40
CA VAL A 111 -11.51 9.17 -10.51
C VAL A 111 -10.77 8.37 -11.58
N TRP A 112 -9.86 7.47 -11.16
CA TRP A 112 -9.15 6.58 -12.07
C TRP A 112 -10.10 5.65 -12.84
N ALA A 113 -11.07 5.03 -12.18
CA ALA A 113 -12.01 4.12 -12.85
C ALA A 113 -12.90 4.82 -13.88
N GLN A 114 -13.18 6.12 -13.67
CA GLN A 114 -14.05 6.92 -14.52
C GLN A 114 -13.33 7.67 -15.66
N ASN A 115 -11.98 7.76 -15.63
CA ASN A 115 -11.25 8.62 -16.58
C ASN A 115 -11.17 8.09 -18.03
N GLY A 116 -11.73 6.92 -18.32
CA GLY A 116 -11.79 6.33 -19.67
C GLY A 116 -10.43 5.91 -20.28
N ARG A 117 -9.31 6.10 -19.57
CA ARG A 117 -7.95 5.78 -20.02
C ARG A 117 -7.40 4.62 -19.19
N GLU A 118 -6.66 3.72 -19.84
CA GLU A 118 -6.03 2.60 -19.17
C GLU A 118 -4.70 2.28 -19.86
N THR A 119 -3.63 2.25 -19.09
CA THR A 119 -2.30 1.85 -19.57
C THR A 119 -2.15 0.33 -19.51
N ALA A 120 -1.16 -0.23 -20.23
CA ALA A 120 -0.84 -1.66 -20.14
C ALA A 120 -0.45 -2.07 -18.69
N ALA A 121 0.22 -1.18 -17.96
CA ALA A 121 0.60 -1.41 -16.56
C ALA A 121 -0.62 -1.50 -15.63
N GLU A 122 -1.65 -0.68 -15.85
CA GLU A 122 -2.92 -0.73 -15.12
C GLU A 122 -3.72 -1.97 -15.53
N ARG A 123 -3.79 -2.26 -16.85
CA ARG A 123 -4.54 -3.38 -17.42
C ARG A 123 -4.12 -4.73 -16.86
N ARG A 124 -2.87 -4.89 -16.44
CA ARG A 124 -2.39 -6.15 -15.85
C ARG A 124 -3.14 -6.56 -14.58
N TYR A 125 -3.82 -5.63 -13.89
CA TYR A 125 -4.59 -5.90 -12.67
C TYR A 125 -6.05 -6.29 -12.93
N ASN A 126 -6.58 -5.98 -14.12
CA ASN A 126 -7.97 -6.30 -14.52
C ASN A 126 -8.03 -6.87 -15.94
N PRO A 127 -7.33 -7.99 -16.24
CA PRO A 127 -7.10 -8.46 -17.60
C PRO A 127 -8.40 -8.79 -18.36
N ALA A 128 -9.42 -9.28 -17.67
CA ALA A 128 -10.69 -9.70 -18.24
C ALA A 128 -11.82 -8.67 -18.08
N LEU A 129 -11.63 -7.64 -17.26
CA LEU A 129 -12.70 -6.73 -16.86
C LEU A 129 -12.40 -5.28 -17.26
N PRO A 130 -13.35 -4.55 -17.88
CA PRO A 130 -13.22 -3.11 -18.03
C PRO A 130 -13.23 -2.43 -16.65
N LYS A 131 -12.31 -1.49 -16.41
CA LYS A 131 -12.17 -0.82 -15.11
C LYS A 131 -13.44 -0.11 -14.63
N LYS A 132 -14.28 0.39 -15.55
CA LYS A 132 -15.60 1.00 -15.23
C LYS A 132 -16.57 0.05 -14.52
N ASP A 133 -16.37 -1.27 -14.67
CA ASP A 133 -17.22 -2.28 -14.08
C ASP A 133 -16.76 -2.73 -12.68
N LEU A 134 -15.53 -2.37 -12.26
CA LEU A 134 -14.91 -2.86 -11.02
C LEU A 134 -15.70 -2.50 -9.76
N PHE A 135 -16.35 -1.31 -9.72
CA PHE A 135 -17.25 -0.93 -8.62
C PHE A 135 -18.49 -1.82 -8.57
N ARG A 136 -19.18 -1.97 -9.69
CA ARG A 136 -20.40 -2.79 -9.79
C ARG A 136 -20.13 -4.26 -9.45
N LEU A 137 -18.94 -4.74 -9.79
CA LEU A 137 -18.51 -6.12 -9.52
C LEU A 137 -17.96 -6.31 -8.10
N GLY A 138 -17.73 -5.22 -7.36
CA GLY A 138 -17.29 -5.25 -5.96
C GLY A 138 -15.79 -5.45 -5.75
N TYR A 139 -14.97 -5.16 -6.77
CA TYR A 139 -13.49 -5.14 -6.64
C TYR A 139 -12.96 -3.81 -6.12
N ILE A 140 -13.70 -2.72 -6.29
CA ILE A 140 -13.38 -1.41 -5.74
C ILE A 140 -14.63 -0.86 -5.04
N ALA A 141 -14.46 -0.16 -3.92
CA ALA A 141 -15.55 0.46 -3.18
C ALA A 141 -15.32 1.97 -3.02
N GLU A 142 -16.36 2.78 -3.24
CA GLU A 142 -16.33 4.22 -2.98
C GLU A 142 -16.15 4.52 -1.48
N ARG A 143 -16.78 3.71 -0.64
CA ARG A 143 -16.64 3.73 0.82
C ARG A 143 -15.94 2.47 1.27
N SER A 144 -14.64 2.57 1.49
CA SER A 144 -13.81 1.44 1.86
C SER A 144 -13.73 1.25 3.36
N GLN A 145 -13.78 -0.01 3.83
CA GLN A 145 -13.51 -0.36 5.22
C GLN A 145 -12.05 -0.05 5.61
N HIS A 146 -11.11 -0.02 4.65
CA HIS A 146 -9.74 0.44 4.90
C HIS A 146 -9.71 1.86 5.50
N SER A 147 -10.62 2.76 5.08
CA SER A 147 -10.68 4.12 5.63
C SER A 147 -11.08 4.17 7.10
N THR A 148 -11.57 3.07 7.68
CA THR A 148 -11.86 2.96 9.12
C THR A 148 -10.68 2.41 9.93
N GLY A 149 -9.61 1.91 9.26
CA GLY A 149 -8.42 1.35 9.88
C GLY A 149 -8.57 -0.09 10.39
N VAL A 150 -9.59 -0.82 9.93
CA VAL A 150 -9.86 -2.22 10.36
C VAL A 150 -9.80 -3.22 9.23
N ALA A 151 -9.71 -2.78 7.97
CA ALA A 151 -9.47 -3.65 6.83
C ALA A 151 -7.98 -3.61 6.43
N LEU A 152 -7.53 -4.73 5.88
CA LEU A 152 -6.13 -5.04 5.60
C LEU A 152 -6.04 -5.85 4.33
N ASP A 153 -5.01 -5.57 3.53
CA ASP A 153 -4.60 -6.41 2.41
C ASP A 153 -3.21 -6.97 2.70
N LEU A 154 -3.08 -8.30 2.68
CA LEU A 154 -1.85 -8.96 3.12
C LEU A 154 -1.64 -10.34 2.51
N THR A 155 -0.42 -10.84 2.63
CA THR A 155 0.00 -12.16 2.18
C THR A 155 0.91 -12.85 3.20
N LEU A 156 1.37 -14.06 2.85
CA LEU A 156 2.41 -14.81 3.56
C LEU A 156 3.74 -14.72 2.83
N VAL A 157 4.82 -14.71 3.59
CA VAL A 157 6.19 -14.84 3.09
C VAL A 157 6.83 -16.05 3.74
N ASP A 158 7.38 -16.95 2.94
CA ASP A 158 8.27 -18.02 3.41
C ASP A 158 9.66 -17.42 3.61
N LEU A 159 10.11 -17.35 4.86
CA LEU A 159 11.40 -16.76 5.21
C LEU A 159 12.61 -17.62 4.81
N ALA A 160 12.38 -18.88 4.41
CA ALA A 160 13.42 -19.76 3.84
C ALA A 160 13.61 -19.58 2.33
N ALA A 161 12.62 -18.97 1.65
CA ALA A 161 12.66 -18.76 0.21
C ALA A 161 13.51 -17.53 -0.16
N ASP A 162 13.95 -17.47 -1.42
CA ASP A 162 14.55 -16.25 -1.97
C ASP A 162 13.46 -15.19 -2.21
N ASN A 163 13.47 -14.17 -1.39
CA ASN A 163 12.55 -13.03 -1.45
C ASN A 163 13.21 -11.75 -1.98
N SER A 164 14.33 -11.88 -2.70
CA SER A 164 15.14 -10.74 -3.18
C SER A 164 14.54 -10.03 -4.40
N ALA A 165 13.64 -10.68 -5.15
CA ALA A 165 13.05 -10.12 -6.35
C ALA A 165 12.18 -8.91 -6.04
N THR A 166 12.45 -7.77 -6.70
CA THR A 166 11.74 -6.51 -6.52
C THR A 166 11.07 -6.05 -7.81
N PHE A 167 9.99 -5.31 -7.67
CA PHE A 167 9.31 -4.67 -8.80
C PHE A 167 10.20 -3.61 -9.46
N ASP A 168 10.32 -3.70 -10.78
CA ASP A 168 11.03 -2.72 -11.61
C ASP A 168 10.01 -2.04 -12.56
N PRO A 169 9.72 -0.74 -12.39
CA PRO A 169 8.74 -0.04 -13.22
C PRO A 169 9.14 0.07 -14.70
N ALA A 170 10.40 -0.18 -15.04
CA ALA A 170 10.88 -0.19 -16.44
C ALA A 170 10.61 -1.52 -17.15
N LYS A 171 10.24 -2.58 -16.42
CA LYS A 171 9.95 -3.90 -17.00
C LYS A 171 8.47 -4.07 -17.32
N THR A 172 8.22 -4.82 -18.39
CA THR A 172 6.87 -5.31 -18.70
C THR A 172 6.65 -6.66 -18.03
N TYR A 173 5.53 -6.79 -17.36
CA TYR A 173 5.10 -8.01 -16.69
C TYR A 173 3.81 -8.53 -17.31
N ALA A 174 3.58 -9.84 -17.24
CA ALA A 174 2.30 -10.44 -17.56
C ALA A 174 1.20 -9.97 -16.59
N ASP A 175 -0.05 -10.27 -16.92
CA ASP A 175 -1.18 -9.92 -16.05
C ASP A 175 -1.17 -10.73 -14.74
N CYS A 176 -1.99 -10.28 -13.82
CA CYS A 176 -2.06 -10.80 -12.45
C CYS A 176 -2.55 -12.25 -12.35
N THR A 177 -3.13 -12.83 -13.40
CA THR A 177 -3.59 -14.23 -13.44
C THR A 177 -2.55 -15.19 -14.02
N ALA A 178 -1.47 -14.66 -14.62
CA ALA A 178 -0.40 -15.43 -15.22
C ALA A 178 0.38 -16.27 -14.17
N PRO A 179 1.21 -17.25 -14.58
CA PRO A 179 2.12 -17.92 -13.67
C PRO A 179 3.03 -16.95 -12.91
N GLU A 180 3.37 -17.28 -11.65
CA GLU A 180 4.13 -16.40 -10.75
C GLU A 180 5.41 -15.82 -11.39
N ALA A 181 6.19 -16.66 -12.07
CA ALA A 181 7.44 -16.24 -12.70
C ALA A 181 7.29 -15.19 -13.81
N ALA A 182 6.07 -14.99 -14.35
CA ALA A 182 5.78 -14.02 -15.40
C ALA A 182 5.12 -12.75 -14.87
N ARG A 183 4.59 -12.77 -13.64
CA ARG A 183 3.98 -11.61 -12.99
C ARG A 183 5.03 -10.67 -12.42
N ALA A 184 4.60 -9.45 -12.07
CA ALA A 184 5.41 -8.56 -11.23
C ALA A 184 5.73 -9.28 -9.90
N PRO A 185 7.00 -9.28 -9.46
CA PRO A 185 7.41 -9.98 -8.25
C PRO A 185 6.76 -9.35 -7.01
N GLU A 186 6.31 -10.20 -6.12
CA GLU A 186 5.71 -9.78 -4.85
C GLU A 186 6.53 -10.24 -3.65
N ALA A 187 7.60 -11.02 -3.86
CA ALA A 187 8.42 -11.60 -2.80
C ALA A 187 7.53 -12.19 -1.67
N SER A 188 6.65 -13.10 -2.05
CA SER A 188 5.67 -13.78 -1.20
C SER A 188 5.37 -15.16 -1.74
N VAL A 189 4.65 -16.00 -0.99
CA VAL A 189 4.19 -17.29 -1.48
C VAL A 189 3.19 -17.11 -2.64
N ASP A 190 3.21 -18.03 -3.60
CA ASP A 190 2.29 -17.97 -4.75
C ASP A 190 0.85 -18.28 -4.34
N MET A 191 0.02 -17.25 -4.26
CA MET A 191 -1.41 -17.34 -3.99
C MET A 191 -2.25 -17.65 -5.24
N GLY A 192 -1.65 -17.80 -6.43
CA GLY A 192 -2.31 -18.11 -7.70
C GLY A 192 -2.67 -16.89 -8.54
N THR A 193 -2.80 -15.73 -7.94
CA THR A 193 -2.86 -14.42 -8.62
C THR A 193 -1.96 -13.44 -7.90
N GLY A 194 -1.60 -12.34 -8.58
CA GLY A 194 -1.02 -11.19 -7.91
C GLY A 194 -2.04 -10.49 -7.00
N TYR A 195 -1.56 -9.61 -6.14
CA TYR A 195 -2.35 -8.69 -5.33
C TYR A 195 -3.16 -7.73 -6.22
N ASP A 196 -4.33 -7.29 -5.77
CA ASP A 196 -5.24 -6.39 -6.51
C ASP A 196 -5.74 -6.94 -7.86
N CYS A 197 -5.69 -8.25 -8.07
CA CYS A 197 -6.13 -8.89 -9.29
C CYS A 197 -7.65 -8.95 -9.37
N SER A 198 -8.28 -8.09 -10.17
CA SER A 198 -9.72 -8.08 -10.42
C SER A 198 -10.14 -9.21 -11.37
N ASP A 199 -10.10 -10.44 -10.87
CA ASP A 199 -10.45 -11.65 -11.60
C ASP A 199 -11.06 -12.70 -10.66
N VAL A 200 -11.94 -13.56 -11.18
CA VAL A 200 -12.57 -14.65 -10.40
C VAL A 200 -11.53 -15.64 -9.84
N LYS A 201 -10.34 -15.72 -10.45
CA LYS A 201 -9.22 -16.50 -9.94
C LYS A 201 -8.71 -15.97 -8.58
N SER A 202 -8.96 -14.70 -8.26
CA SER A 202 -8.63 -14.08 -6.96
C SER A 202 -9.61 -14.44 -5.84
N HIS A 203 -10.79 -14.97 -6.16
CA HIS A 203 -11.73 -15.41 -5.15
C HIS A 203 -11.06 -16.46 -4.25
N THR A 204 -11.19 -16.32 -2.93
CA THR A 204 -10.50 -17.17 -1.96
C THR A 204 -10.69 -18.66 -2.23
N ALA A 205 -11.91 -19.06 -2.62
CA ALA A 205 -12.28 -20.45 -2.94
C ALA A 205 -12.21 -20.75 -4.46
N ALA A 206 -11.47 -19.98 -5.27
CA ALA A 206 -11.37 -20.21 -6.71
C ALA A 206 -10.96 -21.66 -7.02
N ARG A 207 -11.61 -22.26 -8.04
CA ARG A 207 -11.32 -23.65 -8.46
C ARG A 207 -10.12 -23.77 -9.39
N SER A 208 -9.78 -22.70 -10.09
CA SER A 208 -8.72 -22.63 -11.10
C SER A 208 -7.31 -22.40 -10.55
N ILE A 209 -7.08 -22.66 -9.26
CA ILE A 209 -5.78 -22.57 -8.61
C ILE A 209 -5.24 -23.96 -8.24
N THR A 210 -3.92 -24.09 -8.13
CA THR A 210 -3.25 -25.34 -7.76
C THR A 210 -3.54 -25.74 -6.32
N PRO A 211 -3.34 -27.03 -5.93
CA PRO A 211 -3.44 -27.46 -4.55
C PRO A 211 -2.48 -26.73 -3.60
N ALA A 212 -1.27 -26.34 -4.08
CA ALA A 212 -0.30 -25.58 -3.29
C ALA A 212 -0.81 -24.16 -2.99
N GLN A 213 -1.30 -23.44 -4.02
CA GLN A 213 -1.89 -22.11 -3.87
C GLN A 213 -3.10 -22.11 -2.93
N ARG A 214 -3.94 -23.15 -3.02
CA ARG A 214 -5.08 -23.35 -2.12
C ARG A 214 -4.63 -23.55 -0.68
N ARG A 215 -3.56 -24.32 -0.44
CA ARG A 215 -3.01 -24.50 0.92
C ARG A 215 -2.56 -23.17 1.52
N TRP A 216 -1.87 -22.33 0.75
CA TRP A 216 -1.44 -21.01 1.21
C TRP A 216 -2.62 -20.09 1.58
N ARG A 217 -3.65 -20.01 0.70
CA ARG A 217 -4.88 -19.24 1.01
C ARG A 217 -5.58 -19.76 2.26
N ASN A 218 -5.74 -21.07 2.39
CA ASN A 218 -6.39 -21.67 3.55
C ASN A 218 -5.59 -21.40 4.84
N MET A 219 -4.26 -21.47 4.78
CA MET A 219 -3.39 -21.15 5.91
C MET A 219 -3.56 -19.70 6.36
N LEU A 220 -3.52 -18.76 5.41
CA LEU A 220 -3.74 -17.34 5.70
C LEU A 220 -5.10 -17.09 6.33
N VAL A 221 -6.17 -17.62 5.73
CA VAL A 221 -7.54 -17.48 6.26
C VAL A 221 -7.64 -18.07 7.67
N ALA A 222 -7.08 -19.26 7.90
CA ALA A 222 -7.15 -19.91 9.20
C ALA A 222 -6.36 -19.13 10.28
N ALA A 223 -5.17 -18.63 9.95
CA ALA A 223 -4.35 -17.85 10.88
C ALA A 223 -5.06 -16.54 11.26
N MET A 224 -5.60 -15.82 10.27
CA MET A 224 -6.31 -14.56 10.48
C MET A 224 -7.62 -14.77 11.28
N ALA A 225 -8.39 -15.81 10.96
CA ALA A 225 -9.67 -16.10 11.61
C ALA A 225 -9.51 -16.36 13.13
N LYS A 226 -8.40 -16.99 13.57
CA LYS A 226 -8.10 -17.20 14.99
C LYS A 226 -8.04 -15.91 15.80
N GLN A 227 -7.73 -14.80 15.16
CA GLN A 227 -7.62 -13.48 15.77
C GLN A 227 -8.85 -12.59 15.46
N GLY A 228 -9.94 -13.18 14.95
CA GLY A 228 -11.21 -12.50 14.72
C GLY A 228 -11.30 -11.73 13.40
N PHE A 229 -10.38 -11.93 12.47
CA PHE A 229 -10.49 -11.37 11.13
C PHE A 229 -11.39 -12.22 10.23
N VAL A 230 -12.11 -11.56 9.34
CA VAL A 230 -12.97 -12.18 8.33
C VAL A 230 -12.45 -11.83 6.93
N ASN A 231 -12.27 -12.85 6.11
CA ASN A 231 -11.83 -12.69 4.72
C ASN A 231 -12.99 -12.24 3.82
N TYR A 232 -12.72 -11.36 2.86
CA TYR A 232 -13.64 -11.03 1.77
C TYR A 232 -13.53 -12.09 0.68
N SER A 233 -14.61 -12.81 0.41
CA SER A 233 -14.58 -14.02 -0.42
C SER A 233 -14.11 -13.80 -1.87
N LYS A 234 -14.17 -12.57 -2.40
CA LYS A 234 -13.72 -12.23 -3.77
C LYS A 234 -12.22 -11.91 -3.85
N GLU A 235 -11.53 -11.74 -2.70
CA GLU A 235 -10.16 -11.29 -2.61
C GLU A 235 -9.41 -12.09 -1.55
N TRP A 236 -8.48 -12.96 -1.96
CA TRP A 236 -7.74 -13.82 -1.03
C TRP A 236 -6.90 -13.02 -0.02
N TRP A 237 -6.51 -11.79 -0.38
CA TRP A 237 -5.66 -10.89 0.42
C TRP A 237 -6.43 -10.04 1.43
N HIS A 238 -7.76 -9.80 1.20
CA HIS A 238 -8.53 -8.82 1.94
C HIS A 238 -9.19 -9.40 3.19
N PHE A 239 -8.90 -8.78 4.33
CA PHE A 239 -9.45 -9.14 5.64
C PHE A 239 -9.94 -7.90 6.38
N SER A 240 -10.97 -8.07 7.19
CA SER A 240 -11.45 -7.02 8.10
C SER A 240 -11.74 -7.58 9.48
N MET A 241 -11.68 -6.73 10.50
CA MET A 241 -12.05 -7.08 11.88
C MET A 241 -13.44 -6.53 12.20
N PRO A 242 -14.50 -7.36 12.22
CA PRO A 242 -15.86 -6.94 12.54
C PRO A 242 -15.94 -6.30 13.93
N GLY A 243 -16.78 -5.27 14.07
CA GLY A 243 -17.01 -4.58 15.34
C GLY A 243 -15.85 -3.71 15.84
N ALA A 244 -14.72 -3.64 15.12
CA ALA A 244 -13.60 -2.76 15.44
C ALA A 244 -13.62 -1.44 14.64
N GLY A 245 -14.43 -1.36 13.58
CA GLY A 245 -14.59 -0.19 12.72
C GLY A 245 -15.53 0.86 13.30
N GLY A 246 -15.58 1.99 12.63
CA GLY A 246 -16.41 3.14 12.98
C GLY A 246 -16.51 4.08 11.78
N GLN A 247 -16.29 5.35 12.02
CA GLN A 247 -16.24 6.35 10.94
C GLN A 247 -15.04 6.14 10.03
N ALA A 248 -15.17 6.57 8.77
CA ALA A 248 -14.06 6.71 7.85
C ALA A 248 -13.21 7.93 8.23
N TYR A 249 -11.90 7.82 8.04
CA TYR A 249 -10.92 8.87 8.30
C TYR A 249 -10.26 9.31 6.99
N ASP A 250 -9.65 10.51 7.03
CA ASP A 250 -8.95 11.10 5.87
C ASP A 250 -7.65 11.81 6.27
N PHE A 251 -6.95 11.32 7.30
CA PHE A 251 -5.63 11.86 7.65
C PHE A 251 -4.54 11.25 6.76
N PRO A 252 -3.51 12.02 6.37
CA PRO A 252 -2.41 11.48 5.58
C PRO A 252 -1.51 10.57 6.44
N ILE A 253 -0.99 9.52 5.79
CA ILE A 253 -0.02 8.61 6.40
C ILE A 253 1.35 9.28 6.32
N ARG A 254 1.84 9.77 7.46
CA ARG A 254 3.15 10.42 7.61
C ARG A 254 3.87 9.81 8.79
N ARG A 255 5.13 9.45 8.59
CA ARG A 255 6.01 9.08 9.69
C ARG A 255 7.04 10.20 9.85
N GLY A 256 7.08 10.83 11.03
CA GLY A 256 8.13 11.78 11.36
C GLY A 256 9.49 11.11 11.40
N ALA A 257 10.55 11.85 11.10
CA ALA A 257 11.90 11.41 11.38
C ALA A 257 12.01 11.10 12.89
N LYS A 258 12.52 9.91 13.23
CA LYS A 258 12.88 9.58 14.61
C LYS A 258 14.14 10.31 14.99
#